data_0ba11d5e788a54c826429dc79711ee3e
#
_entry.id   0ba11d5e788a54c826429dc79711ee3e
#
_cell.length_a   1.000
_cell.length_b   1.000
_cell.length_c   1.000
_cell.angle_alpha   90.00
_cell.angle_beta   90.00
_cell.angle_gamma   90.00
#
_symmetry.space_group_name_H-M   'P 1'
#
loop_
_entity.id
_entity.type
_entity.pdbx_description
1 polymer ?
#
loop_
_entity_poly.entity_id
_entity_poly.type
_entity_poly.pdbx_seq_one_letter_code
_entity_poly.pdbx_strand_id
1 'polypeptide(L)'
;MAGLAEKECVPCRGGVPALKGQDLNWLAGELKAGWRVVNEHHLEREFQFKDFREALAFTNKVGELAEAQGHHPDIYLAWGKVKVTIWTHKIDGLTESDFVLAAKIDRL
;
A
#
# COMPACT_ATOMS: atom_id res chain seq x y z
N MET A 1 -8.90 15.30 -13.00
CA MET A 1 -9.23 14.55 -11.79
C MET A 1 -7.96 13.98 -11.19
N ALA A 2 -7.73 14.17 -9.90
CA ALA A 2 -6.54 13.64 -9.27
C ALA A 2 -6.65 12.12 -9.13
N GLY A 3 -5.60 11.39 -9.52
CA GLY A 3 -5.52 9.96 -9.28
C GLY A 3 -5.17 9.68 -7.82
N LEU A 4 -5.16 8.41 -7.44
CA LEU A 4 -4.84 8.02 -6.06
C LEU A 4 -3.45 8.51 -5.64
N ALA A 5 -2.46 8.45 -6.53
CA ALA A 5 -1.09 8.83 -6.19
C ALA A 5 -0.93 10.33 -5.91
N GLU A 6 -1.83 11.17 -6.38
CA GLU A 6 -1.81 12.60 -6.14
C GLU A 6 -2.48 12.99 -4.82
N LYS A 7 -3.20 12.06 -4.19
CA LYS A 7 -3.85 12.30 -2.90
C LYS A 7 -2.86 12.12 -1.76
N GLU A 8 -3.23 12.61 -0.58
CA GLU A 8 -2.47 12.39 0.64
C GLU A 8 -3.18 11.36 1.50
N CYS A 9 -2.40 10.58 2.26
CA CYS A 9 -2.99 9.68 3.25
C CYS A 9 -3.58 10.50 4.39
N VAL A 10 -4.80 10.15 4.79
CA VAL A 10 -5.52 10.84 5.86
C VAL A 10 -5.35 10.03 7.14
N PRO A 11 -5.06 10.69 8.29
CA PRO A 11 -4.99 9.96 9.56
C PRO A 11 -6.26 9.19 9.82
N CYS A 12 -6.13 7.94 10.23
CA CYS A 12 -7.29 7.11 10.50
C CYS A 12 -7.93 7.47 11.82
N ARG A 13 -9.25 7.65 11.79
CA ARG A 13 -10.05 7.78 13.02
C ARG A 13 -10.57 6.40 13.35
N GLY A 14 -10.35 5.95 14.59
CA GLY A 14 -10.94 4.71 15.04
C GLY A 14 -12.46 4.75 14.91
N GLY A 15 -13.08 3.61 14.62
CA GLY A 15 -14.53 3.51 14.50
C GLY A 15 -15.08 3.75 13.10
N VAL A 16 -14.25 4.14 12.14
CA VAL A 16 -14.65 4.23 10.74
C VAL A 16 -14.77 2.82 10.18
N PRO A 17 -15.88 2.46 9.46
CA PRO A 17 -16.00 1.13 8.90
C PRO A 17 -14.94 0.86 7.85
N ALA A 18 -14.41 -0.38 7.83
CA ALA A 18 -13.52 -0.82 6.78
C ALA A 18 -14.27 -0.89 5.45
N LEU A 19 -13.57 -0.61 4.34
CA LEU A 19 -14.14 -0.74 3.00
C LEU A 19 -14.47 -2.20 2.71
N LYS A 20 -15.55 -2.44 2.00
CA LYS A 20 -16.04 -3.77 1.63
C LYS A 20 -16.57 -3.78 0.21
N GLY A 21 -16.63 -4.96 -0.39
CA GLY A 21 -17.36 -5.22 -1.63
C GLY A 21 -17.01 -4.29 -2.78
N GLN A 22 -18.00 -3.57 -3.28
CA GLN A 22 -17.84 -2.73 -4.47
C GLN A 22 -16.87 -1.58 -4.27
N ASP A 23 -16.81 -1.00 -3.07
CA ASP A 23 -15.87 0.08 -2.79
C ASP A 23 -14.42 -0.40 -2.92
N LEU A 24 -14.14 -1.60 -2.41
CA LEU A 24 -12.82 -2.20 -2.59
C LEU A 24 -12.52 -2.49 -4.05
N ASN A 25 -13.48 -3.06 -4.77
CA ASN A 25 -13.29 -3.40 -6.18
C ASN A 25 -13.02 -2.16 -7.02
N TRP A 26 -13.73 -1.08 -6.74
CA TRP A 26 -13.56 0.16 -7.49
C TRP A 26 -12.17 0.76 -7.26
N LEU A 27 -11.74 0.85 -6.01
CA LEU A 27 -10.41 1.38 -5.69
C LEU A 27 -9.29 0.47 -6.19
N ALA A 28 -9.47 -0.86 -6.07
CA ALA A 28 -8.48 -1.81 -6.57
C ALA A 28 -8.29 -1.67 -8.08
N GLY A 29 -9.37 -1.36 -8.81
CA GLY A 29 -9.31 -1.15 -10.25
C GLY A 29 -8.48 0.07 -10.66
N GLU A 30 -8.22 1.00 -9.74
CA GLU A 30 -7.38 2.16 -10.02
C GLU A 30 -5.89 1.90 -9.80
N LEU A 31 -5.54 0.77 -9.20
CA LEU A 31 -4.15 0.40 -8.97
C LEU A 31 -3.57 -0.33 -10.18
N LYS A 32 -2.24 -0.28 -10.31
CA LYS A 32 -1.55 -1.08 -11.31
C LYS A 32 -1.69 -2.57 -10.99
N ALA A 33 -1.57 -3.40 -12.03
CA ALA A 33 -1.58 -4.85 -11.86
C ALA A 33 -0.48 -5.27 -10.88
N GLY A 34 -0.77 -6.31 -10.12
CA GLY A 34 0.16 -6.85 -9.13
C GLY A 34 -0.31 -6.68 -7.69
N TRP A 35 -1.14 -5.68 -7.42
CA TRP A 35 -1.75 -5.53 -6.09
C TRP A 35 -2.93 -6.49 -5.95
N ARG A 36 -3.01 -7.14 -4.81
CA ARG A 36 -4.13 -8.04 -4.48
C ARG A 36 -4.80 -7.54 -3.21
N VAL A 37 -6.13 -7.63 -3.18
CA VAL A 37 -6.91 -7.44 -1.96
C VAL A 37 -7.07 -8.83 -1.35
N VAL A 38 -6.54 -9.01 -0.14
CA VAL A 38 -6.58 -10.31 0.54
C VAL A 38 -7.60 -10.26 1.67
N ASN A 39 -8.61 -11.14 1.60
CA ASN A 39 -9.67 -11.28 2.60
C ASN A 39 -10.38 -9.97 2.94
N GLU A 40 -10.45 -9.03 1.98
CA GLU A 40 -10.99 -7.68 2.20
C GLU A 40 -10.31 -6.94 3.36
N HIS A 41 -9.14 -7.42 3.77
CA HIS A 41 -8.44 -6.94 4.96
C HIS A 41 -7.20 -6.12 4.64
N HIS A 42 -6.43 -6.54 3.65
CA HIS A 42 -5.17 -5.85 3.33
C HIS A 42 -4.83 -5.93 1.85
N LEU A 43 -3.97 -5.02 1.42
CA LEU A 43 -3.37 -5.04 0.09
C LEU A 43 -2.01 -5.72 0.19
N GLU A 44 -1.64 -6.45 -0.87
CA GLU A 44 -0.36 -7.13 -0.91
C GLU A 44 0.20 -7.09 -2.34
N ARG A 45 1.50 -6.81 -2.45
CA ARG A 45 2.20 -6.88 -3.73
C ARG A 45 3.64 -7.30 -3.53
N GLU A 46 4.13 -8.18 -4.40
CA GLU A 46 5.55 -8.53 -4.46
C GLU A 46 6.22 -7.80 -5.62
N PHE A 47 7.41 -7.28 -5.34
CA PHE A 47 8.25 -6.62 -6.34
C PHE A 47 9.53 -7.44 -6.49
N GLN A 48 9.94 -7.70 -7.74
CA GLN A 48 11.14 -8.50 -8.03
C GLN A 48 12.28 -7.60 -8.45
N PHE A 49 13.48 -7.92 -7.99
CA PHE A 49 14.69 -7.16 -8.28
C PHE A 49 15.82 -8.11 -8.66
N LYS A 50 16.85 -7.58 -9.32
CA LYS A 50 17.95 -8.41 -9.80
C LYS A 50 18.92 -8.83 -8.68
N ASP A 51 18.95 -8.08 -7.56
CA ASP A 51 19.83 -8.39 -6.44
C ASP A 51 19.32 -7.74 -5.15
N PHE A 52 20.05 -8.00 -4.06
CA PHE A 52 19.70 -7.47 -2.75
C PHE A 52 19.85 -5.96 -2.67
N ARG A 53 20.85 -5.39 -3.33
CA ARG A 53 21.09 -3.94 -3.30
C ARG A 53 19.89 -3.17 -3.87
N GLU A 54 19.34 -3.64 -4.98
CA GLU A 54 18.15 -3.02 -5.57
C GLU A 54 16.93 -3.19 -4.68
N ALA A 55 16.75 -4.39 -4.11
CA ALA A 55 15.63 -4.65 -3.21
C ALA A 55 15.72 -3.77 -1.96
N LEU A 56 16.92 -3.62 -1.40
CA LEU A 56 17.13 -2.75 -0.23
C LEU A 56 16.85 -1.28 -0.56
N ALA A 57 17.32 -0.81 -1.71
CA ALA A 57 17.09 0.57 -2.13
C ALA A 57 15.60 0.86 -2.26
N PHE A 58 14.84 -0.07 -2.85
CA PHE A 58 13.40 0.06 -2.97
C PHE A 58 12.74 0.07 -1.59
N THR A 59 13.15 -0.81 -0.69
CA THR A 59 12.63 -0.87 0.68
C THR A 59 12.83 0.47 1.39
N ASN A 60 14.00 1.08 1.24
CA ASN A 60 14.27 2.38 1.84
C ASN A 60 13.36 3.48 1.28
N LYS A 61 13.11 3.46 -0.03
CA LYS A 61 12.18 4.43 -0.64
C LYS A 61 10.76 4.26 -0.12
N VAL A 62 10.29 3.03 0.01
CA VAL A 62 8.97 2.75 0.57
C VAL A 62 8.90 3.25 2.01
N GLY A 63 9.94 3.00 2.80
CA GLY A 63 9.99 3.46 4.19
C GLY A 63 9.94 4.97 4.32
N GLU A 64 10.70 5.69 3.50
CA GLU A 64 10.69 7.16 3.50
C GLU A 64 9.32 7.71 3.10
N LEU A 65 8.70 7.11 2.10
CA LEU A 65 7.36 7.49 1.68
C LEU A 65 6.35 7.26 2.80
N ALA A 66 6.42 6.11 3.46
CA ALA A 66 5.52 5.76 4.56
C ALA A 66 5.64 6.78 5.70
N GLU A 67 6.87 7.17 6.04
CA GLU A 67 7.08 8.21 7.07
C GLU A 67 6.49 9.55 6.64
N ALA A 68 6.69 9.94 5.39
CA ALA A 68 6.15 11.21 4.88
C ALA A 68 4.62 11.23 4.91
N GLN A 69 3.99 10.09 4.65
CA GLN A 69 2.54 9.99 4.61
C GLN A 69 1.91 9.66 5.97
N GLY A 70 2.72 9.28 6.96
CA GLY A 70 2.19 8.88 8.26
C GLY A 70 1.34 7.61 8.19
N HIS A 71 1.60 6.73 7.23
CA HIS A 71 0.85 5.50 7.02
C HIS A 71 1.85 4.39 6.69
N HIS A 72 1.96 3.38 7.55
CA HIS A 72 3.08 2.45 7.54
C HIS A 72 2.68 1.06 7.09
N PRO A 73 3.27 0.54 6.02
CA PRO A 73 3.05 -0.84 5.58
C PRO A 73 3.96 -1.81 6.33
N ASP A 74 3.65 -3.09 6.24
CA ASP A 74 4.61 -4.12 6.57
C ASP A 74 5.47 -4.37 5.34
N ILE A 75 6.76 -4.53 5.52
CA ILE A 75 7.69 -4.74 4.42
C ILE A 75 8.52 -5.99 4.71
N TYR A 76 8.48 -6.93 3.76
CA TYR A 76 9.32 -8.12 3.79
C TYR A 76 10.40 -7.94 2.74
N LEU A 77 11.66 -7.96 3.16
CA LEU A 77 12.81 -7.81 2.27
C LEU A 77 13.55 -9.14 2.19
N ALA A 78 13.75 -9.61 0.98
CA ALA A 78 14.58 -10.78 0.69
C ALA A 78 15.61 -10.42 -0.38
N TRP A 79 16.47 -11.35 -0.73
CA TRP A 79 17.61 -11.07 -1.63
C TRP A 79 17.22 -10.34 -2.92
N GLY A 80 16.18 -10.76 -3.59
CA GLY A 80 15.75 -10.14 -4.85
C GLY A 80 14.26 -9.86 -4.86
N LYS A 81 13.65 -9.67 -3.68
CA LYS A 81 12.21 -9.51 -3.58
C LYS A 81 11.84 -8.57 -2.43
N VAL A 82 10.83 -7.74 -2.66
CA VAL A 82 10.21 -6.95 -1.60
C VAL A 82 8.71 -7.22 -1.65
N LYS A 83 8.15 -7.63 -0.53
CA LYS A 83 6.70 -7.80 -0.41
C LYS A 83 6.16 -6.72 0.51
N VAL A 84 5.19 -5.96 0.01
CA VAL A 84 4.56 -4.86 0.74
C VAL A 84 3.14 -5.26 1.08
N THR A 85 2.77 -5.12 2.36
CA THR A 85 1.43 -5.42 2.85
C THR A 85 0.89 -4.17 3.55
N ILE A 86 -0.29 -3.71 3.14
CA ILE A 86 -0.83 -2.43 3.62
C ILE A 86 -2.25 -2.63 4.15
N TRP A 87 -2.49 -2.17 5.38
CA TRP A 87 -3.86 -2.04 5.89
C TRP A 87 -3.86 -0.99 7.01
N THR A 88 -5.05 -0.57 7.39
CA THR A 88 -5.21 0.42 8.46
C THR A 88 -5.42 -0.32 9.77
N HIS A 89 -4.41 -0.30 10.64
CA HIS A 89 -4.40 -1.10 11.87
C HIS A 89 -5.52 -0.73 12.83
N LYS A 90 -5.85 0.56 12.95
CA LYS A 90 -6.86 1.03 13.90
C LYS A 90 -8.25 0.48 13.64
N ILE A 91 -8.56 0.13 12.39
CA ILE A 91 -9.87 -0.42 12.03
C ILE A 91 -9.78 -1.88 11.58
N ASP A 92 -8.58 -2.45 11.60
CA ASP A 92 -8.31 -3.83 11.18
C ASP A 92 -8.89 -4.11 9.79
N GLY A 93 -8.60 -3.25 8.85
CA GLY A 93 -9.12 -3.36 7.49
C GLY A 93 -8.60 -2.27 6.58
N LEU A 94 -9.27 -2.08 5.44
CA LEU A 94 -8.84 -1.16 4.40
C LEU A 94 -9.62 0.16 4.42
N THR A 95 -8.89 1.26 4.13
CA THR A 95 -9.47 2.58 3.87
C THR A 95 -8.88 3.10 2.57
N GLU A 96 -9.39 4.24 2.09
CA GLU A 96 -8.84 4.87 0.88
C GLU A 96 -7.35 5.16 1.04
N SER A 97 -6.88 5.51 2.24
CA SER A 97 -5.45 5.80 2.46
C SER A 97 -4.54 4.63 2.12
N ASP A 98 -5.00 3.39 2.30
CA ASP A 98 -4.22 2.22 1.93
C ASP A 98 -3.99 2.18 0.41
N PHE A 99 -5.03 2.49 -0.35
CA PHE A 99 -4.94 2.55 -1.81
C PHE A 99 -4.10 3.73 -2.29
N VAL A 100 -4.18 4.87 -1.59
CA VAL A 100 -3.35 6.04 -1.89
C VAL A 100 -1.87 5.67 -1.72
N LEU A 101 -1.52 5.02 -0.61
CA LEU A 101 -0.14 4.61 -0.36
C LEU A 101 0.34 3.62 -1.43
N ALA A 102 -0.49 2.63 -1.78
CA ALA A 102 -0.15 1.65 -2.82
C ALA A 102 0.14 2.35 -4.16
N ALA A 103 -0.70 3.30 -4.55
CA ALA A 103 -0.51 4.03 -5.80
C ALA A 103 0.78 4.86 -5.78
N LYS A 104 1.11 5.47 -4.64
CA LYS A 104 2.36 6.22 -4.50
C LYS A 104 3.58 5.31 -4.57
N ILE A 105 3.50 4.13 -3.98
CA ILE A 105 4.58 3.13 -4.05
C ILE A 105 4.84 2.74 -5.51
N ASP A 106 3.80 2.61 -6.32
CA ASP A 106 3.93 2.25 -7.73
C ASP A 106 4.68 3.31 -8.55
N ARG A 107 4.87 4.50 -8.03
CA ARG A 107 5.61 5.58 -8.70
C ARG A 107 7.07 5.68 -8.25
N LEU A 108 7.49 4.85 -7.33
CA LEU A 108 8.88 4.89 -6.85
C LEU A 108 9.87 4.31 -7.86
#